data_b1b40ba74a4898c8826c5a5b0429cc05
#
_entry.id   b1b40ba74a4898c8826c5a5b0429cc05
#
_cell.length_a   1.000
_cell.length_b   1.000
_cell.length_c   1.000
_cell.angle_alpha   90.00
_cell.angle_beta   90.00
_cell.angle_gamma   90.00
#
_symmetry.space_group_name_H-M   'P 1'
#
loop_
_entity.id
_entity.type
_entity.pdbx_description
1 polymer ?
#
loop_
_entity_poly.entity_id
_entity_poly.type
_entity_poly.pdbx_seq_one_letter_code
_entity_poly.pdbx_strand_id
1 'polypeptide(L)'
;MDLESHKFISFFEPEQATELCRIAIVEKFPNEKVIFDEGDLSDFIYLVLEGQVEFRKLIGSHQYQTLTRASANSFFGELGVLDGQPRSTQAIVCEEAILAKIPADGLMEMLDKTKGTVGIKLFSYMIQRLRESTEDYVKQVVHKEKTLLVGEMLNTIIHDFKSPLSGINLASGMVKELHPDEETVEWCNLIQTQAERMSAMAEEILEFVRGNAVLNKKPFNLATALQRFEKLNRVYFQEAQVELVIQAADVVVNADENKLLRVVQNLVGNAVEAFNGCGGCVELTASVSEEGAKIKIHDNGPGIPDVIKDRLFEAFVTHGKHSGTGLGTAIAKSIIDAHGGNISFDSNCEEGTTFYIRLPL
;
A
#
# COMPACT_ATOMS: atom_id res chain seq x y z
N MET A 1 11.36 18.39 -22.97
CA MET A 1 11.59 19.84 -22.65
C MET A 1 12.93 20.24 -23.20
N ASP A 2 13.06 21.47 -23.71
CA ASP A 2 14.34 21.99 -24.18
C ASP A 2 15.22 22.44 -23.01
N LEU A 3 16.53 22.14 -23.07
CA LEU A 3 17.48 22.46 -22.01
C LEU A 3 17.54 23.96 -21.70
N GLU A 4 17.50 24.80 -22.72
CA GLU A 4 17.57 26.29 -22.56
C GLU A 4 16.38 26.82 -21.76
N SER A 5 15.21 26.19 -21.83
CA SER A 5 13.99 26.56 -21.11
C SER A 5 13.90 25.96 -19.69
N HIS A 6 14.90 25.16 -19.28
CA HIS A 6 14.88 24.50 -17.97
C HIS A 6 15.02 25.51 -16.82
N LYS A 7 14.24 25.32 -15.74
CA LYS A 7 14.20 26.20 -14.56
C LYS A 7 15.60 26.52 -13.99
N PHE A 8 16.47 25.50 -13.89
CA PHE A 8 17.83 25.70 -13.41
C PHE A 8 18.62 26.69 -14.26
N ILE A 9 18.56 26.55 -15.59
CA ILE A 9 19.24 27.41 -16.55
C ILE A 9 18.73 28.87 -16.46
N SER A 10 17.41 29.01 -16.18
CA SER A 10 16.81 30.38 -16.03
C SER A 10 17.29 31.14 -14.80
N PHE A 11 18.05 30.57 -13.91
CA PHE A 11 18.66 31.28 -12.79
C PHE A 11 19.85 32.11 -13.21
N PHE A 12 20.52 31.79 -14.32
CA PHE A 12 21.74 32.37 -14.81
C PHE A 12 21.46 33.52 -15.82
N GLU A 13 22.43 34.38 -15.98
CA GLU A 13 22.40 35.41 -17.02
C GLU A 13 22.55 34.77 -18.42
N PRO A 14 22.04 35.40 -19.51
CA PRO A 14 21.98 34.76 -20.83
C PRO A 14 23.30 34.18 -21.35
N GLU A 15 24.42 34.88 -21.13
CA GLU A 15 25.75 34.40 -21.55
C GLU A 15 26.19 33.15 -20.78
N GLN A 16 25.92 33.12 -19.48
CA GLN A 16 26.23 31.97 -18.60
C GLN A 16 25.30 30.80 -18.88
N ALA A 17 24.01 31.08 -19.10
CA ALA A 17 23.02 30.06 -19.51
C ALA A 17 23.46 29.33 -20.79
N THR A 18 23.92 30.11 -21.79
CA THR A 18 24.44 29.56 -23.06
C THR A 18 25.66 28.64 -22.81
N GLU A 19 26.59 29.10 -21.96
CA GLU A 19 27.79 28.31 -21.66
C GLU A 19 27.46 27.05 -20.86
N LEU A 20 26.52 27.10 -19.89
CA LEU A 20 26.05 25.92 -19.18
C LEU A 20 25.39 24.90 -20.13
N CYS A 21 24.58 25.38 -21.07
CA CYS A 21 23.99 24.52 -22.11
C CYS A 21 25.07 23.90 -22.99
N ARG A 22 26.17 24.60 -23.28
CA ARG A 22 27.27 24.08 -24.09
C ARG A 22 28.06 22.95 -23.42
N ILE A 23 28.29 23.04 -22.10
CA ILE A 23 29.02 22.05 -21.31
C ILE A 23 28.12 20.89 -20.84
N ALA A 24 26.81 21.05 -20.89
CA ALA A 24 25.85 20.03 -20.49
C ALA A 24 25.87 18.83 -21.45
N ILE A 25 25.80 17.63 -20.92
CA ILE A 25 25.73 16.37 -21.66
C ILE A 25 24.32 15.82 -21.50
N VAL A 26 23.56 15.78 -22.61
CA VAL A 26 22.20 15.21 -22.61
C VAL A 26 22.30 13.71 -22.88
N GLU A 27 21.68 12.92 -22.03
CA GLU A 27 21.74 11.47 -22.07
C GLU A 27 20.37 10.87 -21.74
N LYS A 28 20.04 9.75 -22.40
CA LYS A 28 18.81 8.99 -22.21
C LYS A 28 19.08 7.81 -21.29
N PHE A 29 18.28 7.70 -20.23
CA PHE A 29 18.40 6.65 -19.22
C PHE A 29 17.17 5.72 -19.31
N PRO A 30 17.39 4.40 -19.44
CA PRO A 30 16.30 3.44 -19.43
C PRO A 30 15.68 3.30 -18.03
N ASN A 31 14.49 2.72 -17.99
CA ASN A 31 13.81 2.37 -16.72
C ASN A 31 14.73 1.54 -15.81
N GLU A 32 14.59 1.74 -14.49
CA GLU A 32 15.35 1.06 -13.43
C GLU A 32 16.87 1.29 -13.45
N LYS A 33 17.36 2.23 -14.27
CA LYS A 33 18.78 2.58 -14.27
C LYS A 33 19.15 3.39 -13.04
N VAL A 34 20.12 2.92 -12.26
CA VAL A 34 20.77 3.70 -11.20
C VAL A 34 21.67 4.76 -11.83
N ILE A 35 21.45 6.02 -11.45
CA ILE A 35 22.22 7.19 -11.90
C ILE A 35 23.46 7.35 -11.04
N PHE A 36 23.29 7.25 -9.72
CA PHE A 36 24.35 7.20 -8.70
C PHE A 36 23.83 6.53 -7.42
N ASP A 37 24.75 5.97 -6.64
CA ASP A 37 24.50 5.38 -5.35
C ASP A 37 24.76 6.35 -4.19
N GLU A 38 24.18 6.08 -3.01
CA GLU A 38 24.50 6.78 -1.77
C GLU A 38 25.99 6.60 -1.45
N GLY A 39 26.69 7.69 -1.19
CA GLY A 39 28.13 7.70 -0.91
C GLY A 39 29.02 7.92 -2.13
N ASP A 40 28.49 7.92 -3.36
CA ASP A 40 29.25 8.22 -4.57
C ASP A 40 29.77 9.67 -4.58
N LEU A 41 30.81 9.93 -5.39
CA LEU A 41 31.32 11.28 -5.61
C LEU A 41 30.30 12.16 -6.35
N SER A 42 30.30 13.45 -6.05
CA SER A 42 29.33 14.41 -6.59
C SER A 42 29.86 15.15 -7.82
N ASP A 43 30.17 14.41 -8.91
CA ASP A 43 30.83 14.94 -10.11
C ASP A 43 29.91 15.72 -11.04
N PHE A 44 28.57 15.55 -10.93
CA PHE A 44 27.58 16.16 -11.82
C PHE A 44 26.36 16.64 -11.04
N ILE A 45 25.75 17.73 -11.52
CA ILE A 45 24.35 18.06 -11.27
C ILE A 45 23.50 17.55 -12.46
N TYR A 46 22.28 17.10 -12.19
CA TYR A 46 21.36 16.54 -13.18
C TYR A 46 20.10 17.38 -13.32
N LEU A 47 19.72 17.68 -14.56
CA LEU A 47 18.48 18.39 -14.91
C LEU A 47 17.54 17.41 -15.59
N VAL A 48 16.30 17.27 -15.10
CA VAL A 48 15.31 16.36 -15.68
C VAL A 48 14.61 17.06 -16.84
N LEU A 49 14.89 16.64 -18.07
CA LEU A 49 14.23 17.14 -19.26
C LEU A 49 12.91 16.40 -19.53
N GLU A 50 12.92 15.08 -19.37
CA GLU A 50 11.75 14.19 -19.51
C GLU A 50 11.84 13.02 -18.55
N GLY A 51 10.69 12.42 -18.17
CA GLY A 51 10.62 11.28 -17.29
C GLY A 51 10.65 11.63 -15.81
N GLN A 52 10.99 10.65 -14.98
CA GLN A 52 10.96 10.75 -13.52
C GLN A 52 12.13 9.98 -12.88
N VAL A 53 12.74 10.58 -11.85
CA VAL A 53 13.82 10.01 -11.05
C VAL A 53 13.38 9.92 -9.60
N GLU A 54 13.61 8.77 -8.97
CA GLU A 54 13.29 8.50 -7.57
C GLU A 54 14.54 8.51 -6.72
N PHE A 55 14.46 9.12 -5.54
CA PHE A 55 15.52 9.13 -4.53
C PHE A 55 15.18 8.17 -3.42
N ARG A 56 16.11 7.25 -3.17
CA ARG A 56 15.97 6.18 -2.18
C ARG A 56 17.10 6.25 -1.16
N LYS A 57 16.78 5.85 0.07
CA LYS A 57 17.77 5.66 1.13
C LYS A 57 17.71 4.24 1.66
N LEU A 58 18.88 3.64 1.90
CA LEU A 58 18.96 2.31 2.47
C LEU A 58 18.58 2.35 3.96
N ILE A 59 17.55 1.56 4.33
CA ILE A 59 17.12 1.40 5.73
C ILE A 59 17.38 -0.05 6.14
N GLY A 60 18.25 -0.24 7.15
CA GLY A 60 18.67 -1.58 7.57
C GLY A 60 19.58 -2.24 6.54
N SER A 61 19.60 -3.58 6.49
CA SER A 61 20.59 -4.31 5.72
C SER A 61 20.28 -4.48 4.23
N HIS A 62 19.03 -4.33 3.76
CA HIS A 62 18.68 -4.58 2.35
C HIS A 62 17.38 -3.91 1.86
N GLN A 63 16.82 -2.95 2.59
CA GLN A 63 15.57 -2.33 2.20
C GLN A 63 15.76 -0.86 1.85
N TYR A 64 15.39 -0.48 0.62
CA TYR A 64 15.38 0.91 0.20
C TYR A 64 14.02 1.54 0.52
N GLN A 65 14.05 2.74 1.10
CA GLN A 65 12.86 3.59 1.25
C GLN A 65 12.93 4.76 0.29
N THR A 66 11.88 4.93 -0.49
CA THR A 66 11.69 6.11 -1.34
C THR A 66 11.47 7.34 -0.48
N LEU A 67 12.28 8.37 -0.68
CA LEU A 67 12.16 9.64 0.03
C LEU A 67 11.34 10.66 -0.76
N THR A 68 11.66 10.82 -2.07
CA THR A 68 11.04 11.81 -2.94
C THR A 68 11.29 11.47 -4.41
N ARG A 69 10.66 12.20 -5.32
CA ARG A 69 10.82 12.07 -6.77
C ARG A 69 11.10 13.41 -7.42
N ALA A 70 11.92 13.39 -8.48
CA ALA A 70 12.16 14.52 -9.35
C ALA A 70 11.48 14.28 -10.70
N SER A 71 10.65 15.21 -11.14
CA SER A 71 9.96 15.20 -12.44
C SER A 71 10.57 16.18 -13.42
N ALA A 72 10.08 16.22 -14.63
CA ALA A 72 10.52 17.17 -15.66
C ALA A 72 10.54 18.61 -15.13
N ASN A 73 11.55 19.39 -15.55
CA ASN A 73 11.85 20.75 -15.10
C ASN A 73 12.38 20.87 -13.66
N SER A 74 12.72 19.76 -13.01
CA SER A 74 13.44 19.74 -11.72
C SER A 74 14.90 19.36 -11.92
N PHE A 75 15.73 19.66 -10.92
CA PHE A 75 17.14 19.28 -10.90
C PHE A 75 17.50 18.62 -9.58
N PHE A 76 18.59 17.85 -9.58
CA PHE A 76 19.04 17.08 -8.40
C PHE A 76 20.55 16.84 -8.42
N GLY A 77 21.06 16.41 -7.27
CA GLY A 77 22.50 16.19 -7.07
C GLY A 77 23.28 17.47 -6.81
N GLU A 78 22.58 18.59 -6.64
CA GLU A 78 23.12 19.91 -6.35
C GLU A 78 23.81 20.00 -5.00
N LEU A 79 23.28 19.30 -3.98
CA LEU A 79 23.80 19.39 -2.61
C LEU A 79 25.26 18.95 -2.56
N GLY A 80 25.56 17.74 -3.00
CA GLY A 80 26.92 17.23 -2.96
C GLY A 80 27.90 17.99 -3.86
N VAL A 81 27.41 18.60 -4.97
CA VAL A 81 28.26 19.48 -5.81
C VAL A 81 28.57 20.79 -5.10
N LEU A 82 27.58 21.39 -4.39
CA LEU A 82 27.75 22.69 -3.74
C LEU A 82 28.51 22.62 -2.42
N ASP A 83 28.35 21.53 -1.64
CA ASP A 83 29.01 21.35 -0.33
C ASP A 83 30.24 20.43 -0.36
N GLY A 84 30.54 19.82 -1.52
CA GLY A 84 31.67 18.91 -1.69
C GLY A 84 31.52 17.56 -0.97
N GLN A 85 30.28 17.20 -0.54
CA GLN A 85 30.02 15.95 0.17
C GLN A 85 29.59 14.85 -0.81
N PRO A 86 29.76 13.56 -0.42
CA PRO A 86 29.21 12.43 -1.18
C PRO A 86 27.69 12.50 -1.34
N ARG A 87 27.16 11.74 -2.31
CA ARG A 87 25.72 11.62 -2.55
C ARG A 87 24.98 11.17 -1.29
N SER A 88 23.96 11.88 -0.89
CA SER A 88 23.17 11.61 0.32
C SER A 88 22.14 10.49 0.16
N THR A 89 21.84 10.12 -1.09
CA THR A 89 20.80 9.14 -1.47
C THR A 89 21.19 8.44 -2.76
N GLN A 90 20.59 7.28 -3.03
CA GLN A 90 20.60 6.66 -4.36
C GLN A 90 19.59 7.38 -5.27
N ALA A 91 19.93 7.62 -6.53
CA ALA A 91 19.04 8.11 -7.57
C ALA A 91 18.79 7.03 -8.63
N ILE A 92 17.54 6.69 -8.89
CA ILE A 92 17.13 5.67 -9.86
C ILE A 92 16.03 6.19 -10.78
N VAL A 93 16.06 5.82 -12.04
CA VAL A 93 15.04 6.17 -13.03
C VAL A 93 13.82 5.26 -12.85
N CYS A 94 12.63 5.84 -12.65
CA CYS A 94 11.39 5.07 -12.49
C CYS A 94 10.70 4.78 -13.81
N GLU A 95 10.86 5.71 -14.77
CA GLU A 95 10.40 5.61 -16.14
C GLU A 95 11.51 6.12 -17.02
N GLU A 96 11.54 5.72 -18.30
CA GLU A 96 12.54 6.21 -19.25
C GLU A 96 12.69 7.75 -19.11
N ALA A 97 13.91 8.24 -18.86
CA ALA A 97 14.17 9.65 -18.60
C ALA A 97 15.26 10.21 -19.51
N ILE A 98 15.11 11.47 -19.91
CA ILE A 98 16.14 12.28 -20.57
C ILE A 98 16.68 13.28 -19.54
N LEU A 99 17.96 13.17 -19.24
CA LEU A 99 18.64 14.01 -18.26
C LEU A 99 19.77 14.79 -18.96
N ALA A 100 19.93 16.05 -18.54
CA ALA A 100 21.14 16.80 -18.85
C ALA A 100 22.04 16.83 -17.62
N LYS A 101 23.27 16.37 -17.74
CA LYS A 101 24.29 16.37 -16.68
C LYS A 101 25.29 17.50 -16.93
N ILE A 102 25.50 18.33 -15.92
CA ILE A 102 26.45 19.45 -15.94
C ILE A 102 27.61 19.08 -15.00
N PRO A 103 28.89 19.10 -15.48
CA PRO A 103 30.03 18.81 -14.63
C PRO A 103 30.13 19.79 -13.45
N ALA A 104 30.46 19.25 -12.25
CA ALA A 104 30.59 20.02 -11.02
C ALA A 104 31.59 21.16 -11.16
N ASP A 105 32.80 20.90 -11.71
CA ASP A 105 33.84 21.88 -11.89
C ASP A 105 33.38 23.07 -12.80
N GLY A 106 32.70 22.74 -13.91
CA GLY A 106 32.15 23.75 -14.82
C GLY A 106 31.06 24.62 -14.17
N LEU A 107 30.21 24.01 -13.35
CA LEU A 107 29.20 24.75 -12.61
C LEU A 107 29.84 25.64 -11.53
N MET A 108 30.81 25.14 -10.76
CA MET A 108 31.48 25.92 -9.71
C MET A 108 32.26 27.10 -10.30
N GLU A 109 33.00 26.89 -11.40
CA GLU A 109 33.68 27.96 -12.12
C GLU A 109 32.69 29.06 -12.60
N MET A 110 31.49 28.63 -13.04
CA MET A 110 30.46 29.58 -13.46
C MET A 110 29.87 30.33 -12.27
N LEU A 111 29.64 29.65 -11.13
CA LEU A 111 29.13 30.30 -9.90
C LEU A 111 30.14 31.34 -9.34
N ASP A 112 31.43 31.04 -9.39
CA ASP A 112 32.48 31.98 -8.92
C ASP A 112 32.53 33.27 -9.77
N LYS A 113 32.17 33.19 -11.03
CA LYS A 113 32.13 34.35 -11.96
C LYS A 113 30.81 35.13 -11.88
N THR A 114 29.80 34.60 -11.16
CA THR A 114 28.47 35.22 -11.08
C THR A 114 28.39 36.33 -10.03
N LYS A 115 27.62 37.38 -10.33
CA LYS A 115 27.12 38.30 -9.31
C LYS A 115 26.15 37.54 -8.40
N GLY A 116 26.17 37.79 -7.09
CA GLY A 116 25.45 37.06 -6.05
C GLY A 116 23.92 36.77 -6.25
N THR A 117 23.33 37.29 -7.33
CA THR A 117 21.91 37.07 -7.70
C THR A 117 21.58 35.63 -8.02
N VAL A 118 22.49 34.88 -8.68
CA VAL A 118 22.28 33.44 -8.97
C VAL A 118 22.32 32.62 -7.69
N GLY A 119 23.30 32.91 -6.83
CA GLY A 119 23.37 32.25 -5.51
C GLY A 119 22.11 32.45 -4.68
N ILE A 120 21.54 33.66 -4.68
CA ILE A 120 20.27 33.96 -3.99
C ILE A 120 19.10 33.16 -4.58
N LYS A 121 19.01 33.06 -5.92
CA LYS A 121 17.94 32.28 -6.57
C LYS A 121 18.04 30.77 -6.23
N LEU A 122 19.26 30.22 -6.31
CA LEU A 122 19.51 28.81 -5.92
C LEU A 122 19.19 28.56 -4.44
N PHE A 123 19.65 29.46 -3.56
CA PHE A 123 19.37 29.35 -2.12
C PHE A 123 17.88 29.47 -1.82
N SER A 124 17.17 30.41 -2.47
CA SER A 124 15.72 30.54 -2.32
C SER A 124 14.97 29.29 -2.79
N TYR A 125 15.41 28.69 -3.89
CA TYR A 125 14.85 27.42 -4.37
C TYR A 125 15.08 26.27 -3.37
N MET A 126 16.30 26.15 -2.83
CA MET A 126 16.61 25.13 -1.84
C MET A 126 15.81 25.28 -0.54
N ILE A 127 15.62 26.53 -0.06
CA ILE A 127 14.77 26.82 1.09
C ILE A 127 13.32 26.42 0.81
N GLN A 128 12.78 26.75 -0.36
CA GLN A 128 11.43 26.38 -0.74
C GLN A 128 11.28 24.86 -0.75
N ARG A 129 12.20 24.13 -1.36
CA ARG A 129 12.20 22.66 -1.43
C ARG A 129 12.32 22.02 -0.04
N LEU A 130 13.14 22.61 0.84
CA LEU A 130 13.25 22.15 2.24
C LEU A 130 11.93 22.33 2.99
N ARG A 131 11.23 23.46 2.80
CA ARG A 131 9.92 23.71 3.41
C ARG A 131 8.88 22.68 2.94
N GLU A 132 8.78 22.45 1.62
CA GLU A 132 7.87 21.46 1.04
C GLU A 132 8.16 20.05 1.61
N SER A 133 9.43 19.64 1.63
CA SER A 133 9.84 18.35 2.22
C SER A 133 9.53 18.25 3.71
N THR A 134 9.73 19.34 4.46
CA THR A 134 9.44 19.38 5.90
C THR A 134 7.93 19.31 6.16
N GLU A 135 7.11 20.00 5.38
CA GLU A 135 5.65 19.92 5.49
C GLU A 135 5.13 18.51 5.23
N ASP A 136 5.65 17.86 4.20
CA ASP A 136 5.25 16.47 3.87
C ASP A 136 5.70 15.49 4.94
N TYR A 137 6.91 15.65 5.47
CA TYR A 137 7.41 14.86 6.59
C TYR A 137 6.53 15.04 7.84
N VAL A 138 6.21 16.29 8.20
CA VAL A 138 5.34 16.58 9.37
C VAL A 138 3.96 15.97 9.17
N LYS A 139 3.36 16.08 7.97
CA LYS A 139 2.07 15.42 7.67
C LYS A 139 2.15 13.90 7.88
N GLN A 140 3.21 13.27 7.38
CA GLN A 140 3.41 11.82 7.55
C GLN A 140 3.59 11.41 9.02
N VAL A 141 4.40 12.16 9.78
CA VAL A 141 4.62 11.90 11.22
C VAL A 141 3.33 12.08 12.00
N VAL A 142 2.62 13.19 11.80
CA VAL A 142 1.34 13.46 12.48
C VAL A 142 0.30 12.39 12.14
N HIS A 143 0.23 11.97 10.88
CA HIS A 143 -0.68 10.89 10.46
C HIS A 143 -0.32 9.56 11.14
N LYS A 144 0.96 9.22 11.19
CA LYS A 144 1.46 8.00 11.84
C LYS A 144 1.21 8.01 13.35
N GLU A 145 1.52 9.11 14.03
CA GLU A 145 1.27 9.26 15.48
C GLU A 145 -0.23 9.20 15.80
N LYS A 146 -1.06 9.88 15.00
CA LYS A 146 -2.52 9.83 15.17
C LYS A 146 -3.05 8.40 15.02
N THR A 147 -2.55 7.64 14.06
CA THR A 147 -2.94 6.24 13.83
C THR A 147 -2.50 5.35 15.01
N LEU A 148 -1.29 5.55 15.54
CA LEU A 148 -0.79 4.78 16.69
C LEU A 148 -1.59 5.11 17.97
N LEU A 149 -1.84 6.38 18.26
CA LEU A 149 -2.63 6.80 19.44
C LEU A 149 -4.07 6.28 19.36
N VAL A 150 -4.70 6.37 18.19
CA VAL A 150 -6.03 5.79 17.96
C VAL A 150 -6.00 4.28 18.16
N GLY A 151 -4.91 3.60 17.75
CA GLY A 151 -4.72 2.16 17.94
C GLY A 151 -4.67 1.74 19.40
N GLU A 152 -3.91 2.44 20.22
CA GLU A 152 -3.82 2.16 21.67
C GLU A 152 -5.13 2.44 22.39
N MET A 153 -5.78 3.56 22.10
CA MET A 153 -7.08 3.89 22.68
C MET A 153 -8.17 2.88 22.28
N LEU A 154 -8.23 2.49 21.03
CA LEU A 154 -9.19 1.50 20.54
C LEU A 154 -8.94 0.11 21.15
N ASN A 155 -7.70 -0.27 21.40
CA ASN A 155 -7.39 -1.53 22.08
C ASN A 155 -8.03 -1.59 23.48
N THR A 156 -7.92 -0.52 24.23
CA THR A 156 -8.54 -0.39 25.57
C THR A 156 -10.07 -0.41 25.47
N ILE A 157 -10.64 0.38 24.58
CA ILE A 157 -12.10 0.47 24.36
C ILE A 157 -12.67 -0.90 23.97
N ILE A 158 -12.02 -1.62 23.04
CA ILE A 158 -12.49 -2.93 22.59
C ILE A 158 -12.38 -3.97 23.68
N HIS A 159 -11.31 -3.94 24.48
CA HIS A 159 -11.22 -4.80 25.65
C HIS A 159 -12.40 -4.54 26.61
N ASP A 160 -12.75 -3.27 26.83
CA ASP A 160 -13.84 -2.89 27.70
C ASP A 160 -15.23 -3.23 27.12
N PHE A 161 -15.37 -3.34 25.79
CA PHE A 161 -16.57 -3.85 25.13
C PHE A 161 -16.70 -5.37 25.20
N LYS A 162 -15.61 -6.13 25.17
CA LYS A 162 -15.66 -7.61 25.24
C LYS A 162 -16.24 -8.11 26.55
N SER A 163 -15.97 -7.44 27.65
CA SER A 163 -16.46 -7.83 28.98
C SER A 163 -18.00 -7.81 29.05
N PRO A 164 -18.71 -6.69 28.74
CA PRO A 164 -20.17 -6.66 28.75
C PRO A 164 -20.81 -7.59 27.70
N LEU A 165 -20.21 -7.75 26.53
CA LEU A 165 -20.71 -8.67 25.51
C LEU A 165 -20.64 -10.14 25.98
N SER A 166 -19.55 -10.53 26.66
CA SER A 166 -19.44 -11.83 27.29
C SER A 166 -20.49 -12.03 28.40
N GLY A 167 -20.78 -10.98 29.18
CA GLY A 167 -21.86 -10.98 30.17
C GLY A 167 -23.24 -11.17 29.54
N ILE A 168 -23.53 -10.51 28.43
CA ILE A 168 -24.78 -10.66 27.68
C ILE A 168 -24.92 -12.09 27.17
N ASN A 169 -23.86 -12.66 26.57
CA ASN A 169 -23.87 -14.04 26.08
C ASN A 169 -24.10 -15.05 27.21
N LEU A 170 -23.44 -14.86 28.37
CA LEU A 170 -23.64 -15.73 29.53
C LEU A 170 -25.06 -15.62 30.08
N ALA A 171 -25.57 -14.41 30.27
CA ALA A 171 -26.92 -14.17 30.78
C ALA A 171 -28.00 -14.75 29.83
N SER A 172 -27.85 -14.53 28.53
CA SER A 172 -28.73 -15.12 27.51
C SER A 172 -28.70 -16.64 27.51
N GLY A 173 -27.49 -17.25 27.68
CA GLY A 173 -27.34 -18.70 27.83
C GLY A 173 -28.07 -19.24 29.06
N MET A 174 -27.96 -18.57 30.23
CA MET A 174 -28.64 -18.96 31.46
C MET A 174 -30.17 -18.85 31.32
N VAL A 175 -30.69 -17.77 30.67
CA VAL A 175 -32.12 -17.62 30.41
C VAL A 175 -32.64 -18.75 29.52
N LYS A 176 -31.91 -19.11 28.49
CA LYS A 176 -32.22 -20.22 27.57
C LYS A 176 -32.28 -21.57 28.28
N GLU A 177 -31.40 -21.83 29.26
CA GLU A 177 -31.41 -23.04 30.07
C GLU A 177 -32.57 -23.06 31.08
N LEU A 178 -32.90 -21.95 31.69
CA LEU A 178 -33.95 -21.83 32.70
C LEU A 178 -35.36 -21.81 32.08
N HIS A 179 -35.49 -21.31 30.86
CA HIS A 179 -36.77 -21.20 30.13
C HIS A 179 -36.64 -21.76 28.72
N PRO A 180 -36.69 -23.11 28.56
CA PRO A 180 -36.44 -23.80 27.29
C PRO A 180 -37.65 -23.83 26.35
N ASP A 181 -38.60 -22.89 26.48
CA ASP A 181 -39.66 -22.74 25.49
C ASP A 181 -39.13 -22.16 24.18
N GLU A 182 -39.78 -22.51 23.08
CA GLU A 182 -39.30 -22.21 21.72
C GLU A 182 -39.09 -20.70 21.48
N GLU A 183 -40.02 -19.88 21.95
CA GLU A 183 -39.97 -18.40 21.78
C GLU A 183 -38.78 -17.79 22.57
N THR A 184 -38.59 -18.18 23.83
CA THR A 184 -37.46 -17.72 24.65
C THR A 184 -36.13 -18.16 24.08
N VAL A 185 -36.02 -19.38 23.60
CA VAL A 185 -34.81 -19.93 22.97
C VAL A 185 -34.48 -19.16 21.68
N GLU A 186 -35.48 -18.83 20.86
CA GLU A 186 -35.30 -18.02 19.65
C GLU A 186 -34.74 -16.63 19.97
N TRP A 187 -35.35 -15.90 20.93
CA TRP A 187 -34.87 -14.59 21.37
C TRP A 187 -33.45 -14.66 21.97
N CYS A 188 -33.13 -15.67 22.77
CA CYS A 188 -31.80 -15.85 23.33
C CYS A 188 -30.76 -16.11 22.24
N ASN A 189 -31.07 -16.91 21.24
CA ASN A 189 -30.19 -17.15 20.10
C ASN A 189 -29.95 -15.87 19.30
N LEU A 190 -30.99 -15.06 19.08
CA LEU A 190 -30.86 -13.77 18.40
C LEU A 190 -29.91 -12.81 19.17
N ILE A 191 -30.09 -12.70 20.50
CA ILE A 191 -29.23 -11.89 21.37
C ILE A 191 -27.77 -12.36 21.29
N GLN A 192 -27.51 -13.66 21.39
CA GLN A 192 -26.16 -14.25 21.29
C GLN A 192 -25.54 -13.95 19.94
N THR A 193 -26.27 -14.14 18.85
CA THR A 193 -25.80 -13.81 17.50
C THR A 193 -25.44 -12.34 17.35
N GLN A 194 -26.22 -11.41 17.92
CA GLN A 194 -25.88 -9.98 17.87
C GLN A 194 -24.64 -9.64 18.71
N ALA A 195 -24.49 -10.23 19.89
CA ALA A 195 -23.32 -10.03 20.74
C ALA A 195 -22.02 -10.57 20.06
N GLU A 196 -22.11 -11.71 19.39
CA GLU A 196 -20.99 -12.27 18.61
C GLU A 196 -20.63 -11.37 17.43
N ARG A 197 -21.62 -10.85 16.68
CA ARG A 197 -21.40 -9.89 15.61
C ARG A 197 -20.71 -8.61 16.10
N MET A 198 -21.13 -8.05 17.22
CA MET A 198 -20.49 -6.88 17.82
C MET A 198 -19.04 -7.18 18.21
N SER A 199 -18.76 -8.34 18.77
CA SER A 199 -17.38 -8.78 19.08
C SER A 199 -16.51 -8.88 17.83
N ALA A 200 -17.04 -9.47 16.76
CA ALA A 200 -16.33 -9.60 15.48
C ALA A 200 -16.03 -8.22 14.86
N MET A 201 -17.00 -7.30 14.84
CA MET A 201 -16.81 -5.92 14.37
C MET A 201 -15.72 -5.19 15.17
N ALA A 202 -15.73 -5.34 16.50
CA ALA A 202 -14.73 -4.74 17.37
C ALA A 202 -13.31 -5.28 17.06
N GLU A 203 -13.19 -6.59 16.81
CA GLU A 203 -11.91 -7.19 16.41
C GLU A 203 -11.41 -6.72 15.05
N GLU A 204 -12.30 -6.56 14.08
CA GLU A 204 -11.95 -6.01 12.75
C GLU A 204 -11.42 -4.57 12.84
N ILE A 205 -12.09 -3.71 13.63
CA ILE A 205 -11.64 -2.33 13.86
C ILE A 205 -10.25 -2.32 14.52
N LEU A 206 -10.05 -3.14 15.55
CA LEU A 206 -8.78 -3.23 16.25
C LEU A 206 -7.64 -3.67 15.33
N GLU A 207 -7.90 -4.65 14.49
CA GLU A 207 -6.89 -5.14 13.56
C GLU A 207 -6.57 -4.11 12.47
N PHE A 208 -7.57 -3.42 11.94
CA PHE A 208 -7.36 -2.33 11.00
C PHE A 208 -6.47 -1.24 11.59
N VAL A 209 -6.70 -0.85 12.85
CA VAL A 209 -5.95 0.22 13.51
C VAL A 209 -4.55 -0.21 13.94
N ARG A 210 -4.38 -1.44 14.42
CA ARG A 210 -3.04 -1.98 14.74
C ARG A 210 -2.13 -2.03 13.54
N GLY A 211 -2.71 -2.04 12.33
CA GLY A 211 -1.97 -2.20 11.10
C GLY A 211 -1.19 -3.52 11.03
N ASN A 212 -0.45 -3.69 9.97
CA ASN A 212 0.38 -4.89 9.77
C ASN A 212 1.86 -4.64 10.07
N ALA A 213 2.16 -3.85 11.11
CA ALA A 213 3.50 -3.36 11.42
C ALA A 213 4.55 -4.47 11.64
N VAL A 214 4.12 -5.67 12.07
CA VAL A 214 5.04 -6.81 12.28
C VAL A 214 4.45 -8.05 11.61
N LEU A 215 5.09 -8.49 10.53
CA LEU A 215 4.77 -9.75 9.85
C LEU A 215 5.68 -10.87 10.37
N ASN A 216 5.09 -12.02 10.68
CA ASN A 216 5.83 -13.25 10.98
C ASN A 216 5.98 -14.08 9.70
N LYS A 217 6.81 -13.58 8.77
CA LYS A 217 7.06 -14.25 7.49
C LYS A 217 7.82 -15.55 7.70
N LYS A 218 7.29 -16.64 7.15
CA LYS A 218 7.91 -17.96 7.11
C LYS A 218 7.62 -18.62 5.77
N PRO A 219 8.51 -19.46 5.25
CA PRO A 219 8.21 -20.25 4.07
C PRO A 219 7.10 -21.27 4.40
N PHE A 220 6.02 -21.29 3.61
CA PHE A 220 4.95 -22.27 3.69
C PHE A 220 4.38 -22.59 2.32
N ASN A 221 3.75 -23.74 2.20
CA ASN A 221 3.09 -24.18 0.97
C ASN A 221 1.68 -23.59 0.86
N LEU A 222 1.45 -22.79 -0.18
CA LEU A 222 0.20 -22.08 -0.39
C LEU A 222 -0.98 -23.04 -0.65
N ALA A 223 -0.80 -24.11 -1.44
CA ALA A 223 -1.83 -25.08 -1.72
C ALA A 223 -2.32 -25.78 -0.44
N THR A 224 -1.38 -26.17 0.44
CA THR A 224 -1.70 -26.79 1.73
C THR A 224 -2.48 -25.83 2.64
N ALA A 225 -2.09 -24.57 2.69
CA ALA A 225 -2.77 -23.56 3.50
C ALA A 225 -4.21 -23.32 3.01
N LEU A 226 -4.43 -23.22 1.69
CA LEU A 226 -5.76 -23.03 1.10
C LEU A 226 -6.66 -24.25 1.28
N GLN A 227 -6.14 -25.47 1.15
CA GLN A 227 -6.90 -26.69 1.45
C GLN A 227 -7.31 -26.76 2.93
N ARG A 228 -6.45 -26.30 3.85
CA ARG A 228 -6.79 -26.19 5.26
C ARG A 228 -7.91 -25.17 5.50
N PHE A 229 -7.86 -24.02 4.82
CA PHE A 229 -8.91 -23.00 4.84
C PHE A 229 -10.26 -23.57 4.39
N GLU A 230 -10.32 -24.30 3.28
CA GLU A 230 -11.52 -24.96 2.79
C GLU A 230 -12.12 -25.92 3.84
N LYS A 231 -11.28 -26.80 4.39
CA LYS A 231 -11.73 -27.78 5.41
C LYS A 231 -12.33 -27.13 6.65
N LEU A 232 -11.70 -26.05 7.14
CA LEU A 232 -12.16 -25.33 8.34
C LEU A 232 -13.47 -24.58 8.10
N ASN A 233 -13.73 -24.11 6.88
CA ASN A 233 -14.91 -23.33 6.54
C ASN A 233 -16.00 -24.14 5.80
N ARG A 234 -15.87 -25.45 5.72
CA ARG A 234 -16.78 -26.34 4.95
C ARG A 234 -18.25 -26.19 5.37
N VAL A 235 -18.53 -26.16 6.66
CA VAL A 235 -19.90 -26.01 7.20
C VAL A 235 -20.47 -24.65 6.80
N TYR A 236 -19.69 -23.57 6.94
CA TYR A 236 -20.09 -22.22 6.55
C TYR A 236 -20.50 -22.14 5.08
N PHE A 237 -19.72 -22.73 4.17
CA PHE A 237 -20.03 -22.75 2.75
C PHE A 237 -21.27 -23.59 2.43
N GLN A 238 -21.44 -24.73 3.11
CA GLN A 238 -22.64 -25.58 2.96
C GLN A 238 -23.92 -24.85 3.39
N GLU A 239 -23.89 -24.18 4.55
CA GLU A 239 -25.03 -23.38 5.04
C GLU A 239 -25.35 -22.21 4.12
N ALA A 240 -24.34 -21.57 3.55
CA ALA A 240 -24.51 -20.47 2.59
C ALA A 240 -24.89 -20.94 1.18
N GLN A 241 -24.94 -22.27 0.92
CA GLN A 241 -25.15 -22.87 -0.41
C GLN A 241 -24.11 -22.39 -1.46
N VAL A 242 -22.86 -22.17 -1.03
CA VAL A 242 -21.76 -21.71 -1.89
C VAL A 242 -20.80 -22.86 -2.17
N GLU A 243 -20.47 -23.07 -3.44
CA GLU A 243 -19.42 -23.99 -3.86
C GLU A 243 -18.08 -23.24 -3.86
N LEU A 244 -17.09 -23.76 -3.10
CA LEU A 244 -15.72 -23.27 -3.14
C LEU A 244 -14.85 -24.23 -3.92
N VAL A 245 -14.29 -23.78 -5.05
CA VAL A 245 -13.40 -24.56 -5.91
C VAL A 245 -11.97 -24.04 -5.75
N ILE A 246 -11.04 -24.89 -5.28
CA ILE A 246 -9.63 -24.53 -5.11
C ILE A 246 -8.76 -25.26 -6.13
N GLN A 247 -8.02 -24.52 -6.94
CA GLN A 247 -7.02 -24.98 -7.88
C GLN A 247 -5.69 -24.30 -7.58
N ALA A 248 -4.89 -24.87 -6.72
CA ALA A 248 -3.63 -24.30 -6.29
C ALA A 248 -2.45 -25.16 -6.74
N ALA A 249 -1.48 -24.55 -7.43
CA ALA A 249 -0.21 -25.16 -7.68
C ALA A 249 0.60 -25.30 -6.38
N ASP A 250 1.55 -26.20 -6.37
CA ASP A 250 2.46 -26.45 -5.24
C ASP A 250 3.52 -25.33 -5.17
N VAL A 251 3.17 -24.24 -4.49
CA VAL A 251 3.96 -23.01 -4.42
C VAL A 251 4.37 -22.72 -2.99
N VAL A 252 5.67 -22.56 -2.75
CA VAL A 252 6.20 -22.10 -1.47
C VAL A 252 6.37 -20.58 -1.53
N VAL A 253 5.73 -19.88 -0.57
CA VAL A 253 5.82 -18.42 -0.43
C VAL A 253 6.44 -18.06 0.93
N ASN A 254 7.20 -16.97 0.99
CA ASN A 254 7.74 -16.44 2.24
C ASN A 254 6.82 -15.31 2.77
N ALA A 255 5.77 -15.70 3.50
CA ALA A 255 4.74 -14.78 3.96
C ALA A 255 4.26 -15.14 5.38
N ASP A 256 3.43 -14.28 5.97
CA ASP A 256 2.68 -14.57 7.18
C ASP A 256 1.40 -15.35 6.80
N GLU A 257 1.40 -16.67 7.04
CA GLU A 257 0.32 -17.56 6.65
C GLU A 257 -1.03 -17.14 7.23
N ASN A 258 -1.09 -16.76 8.52
CA ASN A 258 -2.33 -16.36 9.16
C ASN A 258 -2.90 -15.07 8.56
N LYS A 259 -2.06 -14.09 8.29
CA LYS A 259 -2.45 -12.84 7.65
C LYS A 259 -2.93 -13.08 6.21
N LEU A 260 -2.24 -13.95 5.46
CA LEU A 260 -2.64 -14.27 4.09
C LEU A 260 -3.97 -15.03 4.03
N LEU A 261 -4.19 -16.00 4.92
CA LEU A 261 -5.49 -16.70 5.03
C LEU A 261 -6.62 -15.74 5.41
N ARG A 262 -6.34 -14.70 6.20
CA ARG A 262 -7.31 -13.65 6.50
C ARG A 262 -7.66 -12.80 5.28
N VAL A 263 -6.71 -12.50 4.38
CA VAL A 263 -7.02 -11.87 3.08
C VAL A 263 -8.01 -12.73 2.31
N VAL A 264 -7.73 -14.04 2.21
CA VAL A 264 -8.63 -14.99 1.54
C VAL A 264 -10.00 -14.99 2.20
N GLN A 265 -10.06 -15.06 3.53
CA GLN A 265 -11.33 -15.06 4.29
C GLN A 265 -12.14 -13.77 4.05
N ASN A 266 -11.51 -12.60 4.04
CA ASN A 266 -12.19 -11.33 3.80
C ASN A 266 -12.78 -11.25 2.38
N LEU A 267 -12.02 -11.70 1.37
CA LEU A 267 -12.47 -11.62 -0.02
C LEU A 267 -13.52 -12.70 -0.34
N VAL A 268 -13.32 -13.92 0.11
CA VAL A 268 -14.30 -15.01 -0.04
C VAL A 268 -15.58 -14.72 0.76
N GLY A 269 -15.45 -14.19 1.99
CA GLY A 269 -16.59 -13.76 2.79
C GLY A 269 -17.42 -12.69 2.10
N ASN A 270 -16.79 -11.70 1.46
CA ASN A 270 -17.48 -10.69 0.66
C ASN A 270 -18.28 -11.29 -0.51
N ALA A 271 -17.72 -12.31 -1.18
CA ALA A 271 -18.41 -13.03 -2.26
C ALA A 271 -19.64 -13.78 -1.73
N VAL A 272 -19.49 -14.52 -0.62
CA VAL A 272 -20.60 -15.24 0.03
C VAL A 272 -21.72 -14.28 0.43
N GLU A 273 -21.38 -13.15 1.03
CA GLU A 273 -22.37 -12.12 1.37
C GLU A 273 -23.07 -11.51 0.14
N ALA A 274 -22.32 -11.33 -0.98
CA ALA A 274 -22.89 -10.76 -2.21
C ALA A 274 -23.92 -11.68 -2.86
N PHE A 275 -23.84 -12.98 -2.66
CA PHE A 275 -24.86 -13.94 -3.14
C PHE A 275 -26.20 -13.81 -2.42
N ASN A 276 -26.26 -13.16 -1.26
CA ASN A 276 -27.48 -12.83 -0.51
C ASN A 276 -28.42 -14.06 -0.30
N GLY A 277 -27.83 -15.24 -0.01
CA GLY A 277 -28.54 -16.47 0.23
C GLY A 277 -29.06 -17.21 -1.03
N CYS A 278 -28.77 -16.71 -2.23
CA CYS A 278 -29.12 -17.39 -3.50
C CYS A 278 -28.17 -18.52 -3.87
N GLY A 279 -27.09 -18.70 -3.10
CA GLY A 279 -25.99 -19.59 -3.46
C GLY A 279 -25.13 -19.05 -4.58
N GLY A 280 -23.99 -19.70 -4.82
CA GLY A 280 -23.05 -19.27 -5.85
C GLY A 280 -21.78 -20.14 -5.89
N CYS A 281 -20.82 -19.73 -6.72
CA CYS A 281 -19.53 -20.38 -6.84
C CYS A 281 -18.39 -19.38 -6.62
N VAL A 282 -17.40 -19.77 -5.83
CA VAL A 282 -16.16 -19.03 -5.65
C VAL A 282 -15.00 -19.91 -6.08
N GLU A 283 -14.24 -19.46 -7.08
CA GLU A 283 -13.05 -20.13 -7.58
C GLU A 283 -11.80 -19.45 -7.05
N LEU A 284 -10.93 -20.22 -6.40
CA LEU A 284 -9.66 -19.75 -5.88
C LEU A 284 -8.53 -20.48 -6.61
N THR A 285 -7.73 -19.73 -7.37
CA THR A 285 -6.57 -20.30 -8.06
C THR A 285 -5.27 -19.70 -7.54
N ALA A 286 -4.24 -20.55 -7.40
CA ALA A 286 -2.90 -20.11 -7.02
C ALA A 286 -1.86 -20.67 -7.99
N SER A 287 -0.97 -19.82 -8.49
CA SER A 287 0.06 -20.15 -9.48
C SER A 287 1.34 -19.34 -9.26
N VAL A 288 2.43 -19.75 -9.88
CA VAL A 288 3.70 -19.00 -9.94
C VAL A 288 3.82 -18.30 -11.29
N SER A 289 4.37 -17.10 -11.28
CA SER A 289 4.80 -16.37 -12.47
C SER A 289 6.22 -15.85 -12.30
N GLU A 290 6.83 -15.31 -13.34
CA GLU A 290 8.15 -14.67 -13.28
C GLU A 290 8.20 -13.52 -12.25
N GLU A 291 7.06 -12.88 -11.98
CA GLU A 291 6.92 -11.75 -11.05
C GLU A 291 6.55 -12.15 -9.60
N GLY A 292 6.40 -13.46 -9.31
CA GLY A 292 6.04 -13.93 -7.98
C GLY A 292 4.85 -14.90 -7.94
N ALA A 293 4.32 -15.14 -6.75
CA ALA A 293 3.13 -15.94 -6.56
C ALA A 293 1.87 -15.13 -6.87
N LYS A 294 0.96 -15.71 -7.66
CA LYS A 294 -0.35 -15.11 -8.01
C LYS A 294 -1.47 -15.91 -7.36
N ILE A 295 -2.39 -15.22 -6.70
CA ILE A 295 -3.65 -15.77 -6.20
C ILE A 295 -4.78 -15.02 -6.90
N LYS A 296 -5.72 -15.76 -7.48
CA LYS A 296 -6.93 -15.22 -8.09
C LYS A 296 -8.13 -15.76 -7.32
N ILE A 297 -9.05 -14.87 -6.92
CA ILE A 297 -10.31 -15.22 -6.27
C ILE A 297 -11.42 -14.67 -7.16
N HIS A 298 -12.22 -15.55 -7.74
CA HIS A 298 -13.31 -15.21 -8.64
C HIS A 298 -14.64 -15.67 -8.04
N ASP A 299 -15.64 -14.82 -8.05
CA ASP A 299 -17.03 -15.13 -7.72
C ASP A 299 -17.95 -14.85 -8.92
N ASN A 300 -19.02 -15.61 -9.03
CA ASN A 300 -20.08 -15.41 -10.03
C ASN A 300 -21.25 -14.59 -9.47
N GLY A 301 -20.99 -13.69 -8.54
CA GLY A 301 -21.97 -12.82 -7.89
C GLY A 301 -22.42 -11.64 -8.78
N PRO A 302 -23.18 -10.70 -8.20
CA PRO A 302 -23.75 -9.55 -8.93
C PRO A 302 -22.72 -8.48 -9.29
N GLY A 303 -21.44 -8.67 -8.96
CA GLY A 303 -20.40 -7.69 -9.16
C GLY A 303 -20.43 -6.54 -8.15
N ILE A 304 -19.45 -5.63 -8.29
CA ILE A 304 -19.29 -4.46 -7.43
C ILE A 304 -19.92 -3.24 -8.13
N PRO A 305 -20.82 -2.51 -7.46
CA PRO A 305 -21.42 -1.28 -8.00
C PRO A 305 -20.38 -0.23 -8.37
N ASP A 306 -20.54 0.43 -9.52
CA ASP A 306 -19.61 1.44 -10.04
C ASP A 306 -19.34 2.58 -9.06
N VAL A 307 -20.35 2.95 -8.26
CA VAL A 307 -20.28 4.04 -7.26
C VAL A 307 -19.17 3.82 -6.21
N ILE A 308 -18.81 2.55 -5.93
CA ILE A 308 -17.82 2.22 -4.90
C ILE A 308 -16.52 1.63 -5.47
N LYS A 309 -16.43 1.36 -6.78
CA LYS A 309 -15.25 0.72 -7.39
C LYS A 309 -13.96 1.49 -7.11
N ASP A 310 -13.95 2.79 -7.33
CA ASP A 310 -12.77 3.64 -7.11
C ASP A 310 -12.31 3.72 -5.65
N ARG A 311 -13.23 3.40 -4.73
CA ARG A 311 -13.03 3.50 -3.28
C ARG A 311 -13.10 2.17 -2.57
N LEU A 312 -13.08 1.05 -3.29
CA LEU A 312 -13.28 -0.30 -2.74
C LEU A 312 -12.30 -0.66 -1.61
N PHE A 313 -11.07 -0.17 -1.69
CA PHE A 313 -10.02 -0.42 -0.70
C PHE A 313 -9.92 0.66 0.38
N GLU A 314 -10.81 1.67 0.37
CA GLU A 314 -10.90 2.63 1.48
C GLU A 314 -11.68 2.02 2.65
N ALA A 315 -11.30 2.42 3.87
CA ALA A 315 -11.96 1.95 5.08
C ALA A 315 -13.40 2.51 5.17
N PHE A 316 -14.30 1.70 5.71
CA PHE A 316 -15.71 2.04 5.95
C PHE A 316 -16.55 2.25 4.68
N VAL A 317 -16.08 1.83 3.52
CA VAL A 317 -16.85 1.86 2.27
C VAL A 317 -17.72 0.62 2.19
N THR A 318 -19.05 0.82 2.20
CA THR A 318 -20.07 -0.22 2.06
C THR A 318 -21.15 0.22 1.09
N HIS A 319 -21.82 -0.72 0.41
CA HIS A 319 -22.96 -0.45 -0.44
C HIS A 319 -23.99 -1.58 -0.31
N GLY A 320 -25.25 -1.23 0.01
CA GLY A 320 -26.37 -2.17 0.04
C GLY A 320 -26.32 -3.25 1.13
N LYS A 321 -25.34 -3.23 2.03
CA LYS A 321 -25.19 -4.22 3.11
C LYS A 321 -25.75 -3.69 4.43
N HIS A 322 -26.60 -4.49 5.10
CA HIS A 322 -27.11 -4.18 6.44
C HIS A 322 -26.16 -4.55 7.58
N SER A 323 -25.03 -5.28 7.30
CA SER A 323 -24.19 -5.85 8.36
C SER A 323 -22.68 -5.80 8.12
N GLY A 324 -22.17 -5.14 7.07
CA GLY A 324 -20.73 -5.07 6.80
C GLY A 324 -20.07 -3.82 7.40
N THR A 325 -18.87 -3.98 8.00
CA THR A 325 -18.06 -2.86 8.54
C THR A 325 -17.40 -2.01 7.46
N GLY A 326 -17.27 -2.52 6.24
CA GLY A 326 -16.50 -1.90 5.16
C GLY A 326 -14.99 -1.91 5.38
N LEU A 327 -14.48 -2.75 6.28
CA LEU A 327 -13.05 -2.87 6.59
C LEU A 327 -12.37 -4.04 5.89
N GLY A 328 -13.11 -5.08 5.48
CA GLY A 328 -12.54 -6.31 4.96
C GLY A 328 -11.59 -6.11 3.76
N THR A 329 -11.98 -5.31 2.76
CA THR A 329 -11.14 -5.01 1.58
C THR A 329 -9.97 -4.09 1.92
N ALA A 330 -10.15 -3.12 2.82
CA ALA A 330 -9.08 -2.26 3.31
C ALA A 330 -8.02 -3.05 4.11
N ILE A 331 -8.45 -3.99 4.95
CA ILE A 331 -7.57 -4.92 5.68
C ILE A 331 -6.81 -5.81 4.69
N ALA A 332 -7.50 -6.38 3.70
CA ALA A 332 -6.86 -7.20 2.66
C ALA A 332 -5.77 -6.42 1.93
N LYS A 333 -6.05 -5.19 1.50
CA LYS A 333 -5.08 -4.30 0.86
C LYS A 333 -3.88 -4.02 1.77
N SER A 334 -4.12 -3.64 3.02
CA SER A 334 -3.07 -3.35 4.00
C SER A 334 -2.15 -4.55 4.26
N ILE A 335 -2.71 -5.77 4.34
CA ILE A 335 -1.93 -7.00 4.52
C ILE A 335 -1.04 -7.28 3.31
N ILE A 336 -1.59 -7.16 2.09
CA ILE A 336 -0.84 -7.42 0.86
C ILE A 336 0.27 -6.38 0.67
N ASP A 337 -0.02 -5.09 0.91
CA ASP A 337 0.98 -4.02 0.85
C ASP A 337 2.12 -4.24 1.86
N ALA A 338 1.82 -4.68 3.09
CA ALA A 338 2.82 -5.03 4.10
C ALA A 338 3.71 -6.22 3.67
N HIS A 339 3.19 -7.13 2.85
CA HIS A 339 3.98 -8.21 2.25
C HIS A 339 4.84 -7.76 1.07
N GLY A 340 4.70 -6.51 0.60
CA GLY A 340 5.34 -5.99 -0.61
C GLY A 340 4.66 -6.47 -1.90
N GLY A 341 3.41 -6.93 -1.79
CA GLY A 341 2.59 -7.42 -2.89
C GLY A 341 1.70 -6.34 -3.50
N ASN A 342 0.85 -6.76 -4.43
CA ASN A 342 -0.18 -5.92 -5.02
C ASN A 342 -1.52 -6.65 -5.06
N ILE A 343 -2.62 -5.91 -4.87
CA ILE A 343 -3.99 -6.40 -5.02
C ILE A 343 -4.76 -5.49 -5.97
N SER A 344 -5.44 -6.09 -6.94
CA SER A 344 -6.33 -5.42 -7.88
C SER A 344 -7.60 -6.25 -8.08
N PHE A 345 -8.58 -5.70 -8.79
CA PHE A 345 -9.82 -6.41 -9.10
C PHE A 345 -10.41 -5.97 -10.43
N ASP A 346 -11.17 -6.89 -11.02
CA ASP A 346 -12.09 -6.63 -12.14
C ASP A 346 -13.48 -7.07 -11.71
N SER A 347 -14.51 -6.28 -12.05
CA SER A 347 -15.88 -6.60 -11.68
C SER A 347 -16.88 -6.03 -12.65
N ASN A 348 -17.83 -6.88 -13.06
CA ASN A 348 -18.99 -6.50 -13.85
C ASN A 348 -20.24 -7.30 -13.39
N CYS A 349 -21.43 -6.84 -13.79
CA CYS A 349 -22.71 -7.43 -13.36
C CYS A 349 -22.99 -8.80 -14.00
N GLU A 350 -22.30 -9.17 -15.08
CA GLU A 350 -22.59 -10.40 -15.85
C GLU A 350 -21.65 -11.55 -15.44
N GLU A 351 -20.41 -11.23 -15.08
CA GLU A 351 -19.36 -12.19 -14.79
C GLU A 351 -18.98 -12.28 -13.29
N GLY A 352 -19.47 -11.32 -12.47
CA GLY A 352 -19.16 -11.26 -11.06
C GLY A 352 -17.90 -10.44 -10.74
N THR A 353 -17.13 -10.85 -9.72
CA THR A 353 -15.91 -10.15 -9.30
C THR A 353 -14.70 -11.09 -9.30
N THR A 354 -13.57 -10.56 -9.75
CA THR A 354 -12.28 -11.25 -9.67
C THR A 354 -11.27 -10.37 -8.97
N PHE A 355 -10.71 -10.86 -7.87
CA PHE A 355 -9.56 -10.26 -7.21
C PHE A 355 -8.26 -10.93 -7.67
N TYR A 356 -7.24 -10.12 -7.94
CA TYR A 356 -5.90 -10.56 -8.31
C TYR A 356 -4.91 -10.11 -7.23
N ILE A 357 -4.20 -11.04 -6.63
CA ILE A 357 -3.17 -10.80 -5.62
C ILE A 357 -1.84 -11.28 -6.16
N ARG A 358 -0.81 -10.46 -6.04
CA ARG A 358 0.58 -10.81 -6.35
C ARG A 358 1.42 -10.67 -5.09
N LEU A 359 2.26 -11.65 -4.83
CA LEU A 359 3.20 -11.65 -3.71
C LEU A 359 4.61 -11.90 -4.24
N PRO A 360 5.64 -11.20 -3.76
CA PRO A 360 7.03 -11.55 -4.06
C PRO A 360 7.35 -12.95 -3.50
N LEU A 361 8.20 -13.70 -4.20
CA LEU A 361 8.68 -15.03 -3.76
C LEU A 361 9.80 -14.92 -2.75
#